data_ad413b9f54db4525a9c22e2fe163af91
#
_entry.id   ad413b9f54db4525a9c22e2fe163af91
#
_cell.length_a   1.000
_cell.length_b   1.000
_cell.length_c   1.000
_cell.angle_alpha   90.00
_cell.angle_beta   90.00
_cell.angle_gamma   90.00
#
_symmetry.space_group_name_H-M   'P 1'
#
loop_
_entity.id
_entity.type
_entity.pdbx_description
1 polymer ?
#
loop_
_entity_poly.entity_id
_entity_poly.type
_entity_poly.pdbx_seq_one_letter_code
_entity_poly.pdbx_strand_id
1 'polypeptide(L)'
;MKGFSGKNQSKKEKIAKHKQKVNIGQLINKAFELQAQGRKLEAAKYYTYLIKKGIKDYRVFSNYGIFLNEIGKHKESELELKKAISLNPRYANAYYNLAVLFIGQGNFEKAELELKKAIKLKSDFAIAHYNLGFILKNQGRLKEAESYTQKALEVDPQFTDAYLSLSTMQTNDTSQKWHKKLFSESLLKNKNNRELVNIFFARSNIFHRNGKYDESAENLITANNIKLRIHKSEANLLIDKTKKLKISSENYERNNQEFKNYPMSIFIVGLPRCGSTLIESIISLNSKVRDLGEVNILEKSYREYKQSEKKINLSEIYWKKLEITDNKTTT
;
A
#
# COMPACT_ATOMS: atom_id res chain seq x y z
N MET A 1 13.39 -76.59 5.63
CA MET A 1 13.50 -75.26 6.24
C MET A 1 13.23 -74.21 5.17
N LYS A 2 11.98 -73.81 4.97
CA LYS A 2 11.59 -72.66 4.14
C LYS A 2 10.40 -71.98 4.85
N GLY A 3 10.53 -70.72 5.19
CA GLY A 3 9.33 -69.95 5.59
C GLY A 3 9.46 -69.04 6.79
N PHE A 4 10.38 -68.01 6.78
CA PHE A 4 10.36 -66.96 7.79
C PHE A 4 10.83 -65.57 7.27
N SER A 5 11.05 -65.35 5.96
CA SER A 5 11.56 -64.04 5.47
C SER A 5 10.50 -63.10 4.92
N GLY A 6 9.29 -63.59 4.59
CA GLY A 6 8.26 -62.78 3.89
C GLY A 6 7.40 -61.86 4.81
N LYS A 7 7.28 -62.16 6.10
CA LYS A 7 6.42 -61.38 7.01
C LYS A 7 7.07 -60.11 7.57
N ASN A 8 8.39 -60.04 7.56
CA ASN A 8 9.10 -58.85 8.05
C ASN A 8 9.26 -57.73 7.05
N GLN A 9 9.25 -58.02 5.74
CA GLN A 9 9.27 -57.02 4.70
C GLN A 9 7.94 -56.23 4.59
N SER A 10 6.80 -56.94 4.66
CA SER A 10 5.48 -56.29 4.59
C SER A 10 5.19 -55.39 5.78
N LYS A 11 5.73 -55.72 6.96
CA LYS A 11 5.60 -54.89 8.18
C LYS A 11 6.49 -53.64 8.11
N LYS A 12 7.72 -53.74 7.57
CA LYS A 12 8.59 -52.58 7.32
C LYS A 12 8.04 -51.64 6.26
N GLU A 13 7.42 -52.15 5.21
CA GLU A 13 6.76 -51.35 4.17
C GLU A 13 5.50 -50.62 4.68
N LYS A 14 4.71 -51.30 5.52
CA LYS A 14 3.54 -50.72 6.20
C LYS A 14 3.96 -49.64 7.20
N ILE A 15 5.04 -49.84 7.94
CA ILE A 15 5.61 -48.87 8.88
C ILE A 15 6.25 -47.70 8.12
N ALA A 16 6.91 -47.94 6.98
CA ALA A 16 7.46 -46.87 6.10
C ALA A 16 6.34 -46.05 5.42
N LYS A 17 5.24 -46.69 4.98
CA LYS A 17 4.06 -45.98 4.49
C LYS A 17 3.31 -45.20 5.58
N HIS A 18 3.40 -45.60 6.83
CA HIS A 18 2.78 -44.87 7.96
C HIS A 18 3.61 -43.70 8.47
N LYS A 19 4.94 -43.70 8.19
CA LYS A 19 5.84 -42.58 8.57
C LYS A 19 5.77 -41.36 7.63
N GLN A 20 4.99 -41.37 6.57
CA GLN A 20 4.89 -40.27 5.60
C GLN A 20 3.46 -39.82 5.28
N LYS A 21 2.49 -40.01 6.17
CA LYS A 21 1.30 -39.15 6.15
C LYS A 21 1.70 -37.83 6.77
N VAL A 22 2.30 -36.97 5.95
CA VAL A 22 2.48 -35.55 6.29
C VAL A 22 1.12 -35.05 6.77
N ASN A 23 1.02 -34.70 8.06
CA ASN A 23 -0.24 -34.20 8.59
C ASN A 23 -0.54 -32.86 7.95
N ILE A 24 -1.46 -32.85 6.97
CA ILE A 24 -1.84 -31.67 6.20
C ILE A 24 -2.26 -30.52 7.14
N GLY A 25 -2.97 -30.84 8.23
CA GLY A 25 -3.34 -29.86 9.25
C GLY A 25 -2.12 -29.17 9.88
N GLN A 26 -1.06 -29.93 10.17
CA GLN A 26 0.19 -29.37 10.70
C GLN A 26 0.88 -28.45 9.67
N LEU A 27 0.84 -28.79 8.38
CA LEU A 27 1.41 -27.92 7.34
C LEU A 27 0.61 -26.64 7.17
N ILE A 28 -0.72 -26.70 7.24
CA ILE A 28 -1.59 -25.51 7.21
C ILE A 28 -1.27 -24.60 8.40
N ASN A 29 -1.22 -25.16 9.61
CA ASN A 29 -0.90 -24.40 10.81
C ASN A 29 0.51 -23.77 10.72
N LYS A 30 1.48 -24.55 10.23
CA LYS A 30 2.86 -24.02 10.01
C LYS A 30 2.90 -22.86 9.04
N ALA A 31 2.12 -22.93 7.93
CA ALA A 31 2.01 -21.84 7.00
C ALA A 31 1.42 -20.56 7.64
N PHE A 32 0.39 -20.73 8.49
CA PHE A 32 -0.23 -19.61 9.19
C PHE A 32 0.69 -19.02 10.26
N GLU A 33 1.42 -19.85 11.01
CA GLU A 33 2.45 -19.40 11.96
C GLU A 33 3.55 -18.59 11.27
N LEU A 34 4.08 -19.08 10.13
CA LEU A 34 5.11 -18.39 9.36
C LEU A 34 4.61 -17.03 8.85
N GLN A 35 3.36 -16.96 8.39
CA GLN A 35 2.74 -15.71 7.98
C GLN A 35 2.61 -14.73 9.16
N ALA A 36 2.14 -15.20 10.33
CA ALA A 36 2.04 -14.39 11.53
C ALA A 36 3.40 -13.87 12.02
N GLN A 37 4.48 -14.62 11.80
CA GLN A 37 5.87 -14.22 12.06
C GLN A 37 6.45 -13.27 11.01
N GLY A 38 5.69 -12.88 9.97
CA GLY A 38 6.18 -12.06 8.85
C GLY A 38 7.07 -12.82 7.83
N ARG A 39 7.25 -14.14 7.99
CA ARG A 39 8.04 -15.00 7.09
C ARG A 39 7.23 -15.40 5.85
N LYS A 40 6.72 -14.40 5.13
CA LYS A 40 5.72 -14.55 4.08
C LYS A 40 6.17 -15.42 2.90
N LEU A 41 7.44 -15.33 2.49
CA LEU A 41 8.00 -16.14 1.40
C LEU A 41 8.01 -17.63 1.76
N GLU A 42 8.28 -17.95 3.02
CA GLU A 42 8.26 -19.33 3.49
C GLU A 42 6.84 -19.86 3.59
N ALA A 43 5.91 -19.05 4.15
CA ALA A 43 4.50 -19.38 4.18
C ALA A 43 3.95 -19.68 2.77
N ALA A 44 4.34 -18.88 1.76
CA ALA A 44 3.93 -19.05 0.38
C ALA A 44 4.36 -20.39 -0.22
N LYS A 45 5.54 -20.91 0.15
CA LYS A 45 5.98 -22.25 -0.27
C LYS A 45 5.02 -23.34 0.23
N TYR A 46 4.58 -23.22 1.49
CA TYR A 46 3.58 -24.15 2.06
C TYR A 46 2.22 -24.01 1.36
N TYR A 47 1.72 -22.78 1.13
CA TYR A 47 0.47 -22.57 0.41
C TYR A 47 0.51 -23.18 -0.99
N THR A 48 1.58 -22.92 -1.75
CA THR A 48 1.77 -23.49 -3.09
C THR A 48 1.79 -25.02 -3.07
N TYR A 49 2.49 -25.62 -2.09
CA TYR A 49 2.52 -27.07 -1.92
C TYR A 49 1.14 -27.65 -1.62
N LEU A 50 0.40 -27.04 -0.67
CA LEU A 50 -0.94 -27.47 -0.28
C LEU A 50 -1.92 -27.40 -1.45
N ILE A 51 -1.88 -26.30 -2.21
CA ILE A 51 -2.71 -26.12 -3.41
C ILE A 51 -2.39 -27.15 -4.47
N LYS A 52 -1.10 -27.42 -4.76
CA LYS A 52 -0.67 -28.47 -5.68
C LYS A 52 -1.09 -29.88 -5.25
N LYS A 53 -1.24 -30.12 -3.94
CA LYS A 53 -1.77 -31.36 -3.38
C LYS A 53 -3.30 -31.44 -3.42
N GLY A 54 -3.97 -30.44 -3.98
CA GLY A 54 -5.42 -30.41 -4.13
C GLY A 54 -6.19 -30.12 -2.84
N ILE A 55 -5.55 -29.52 -1.85
CA ILE A 55 -6.19 -29.16 -0.59
C ILE A 55 -7.19 -28.03 -0.82
N LYS A 56 -8.46 -28.26 -0.43
CA LYS A 56 -9.57 -27.31 -0.59
C LYS A 56 -9.86 -26.59 0.74
N ASP A 57 -8.85 -25.90 1.31
CA ASP A 57 -9.05 -25.04 2.49
C ASP A 57 -9.10 -23.58 2.05
N TYR A 58 -10.26 -22.94 2.21
CA TYR A 58 -10.49 -21.54 1.81
C TYR A 58 -9.50 -20.54 2.45
N ARG A 59 -9.00 -20.85 3.66
CA ARG A 59 -8.02 -20.00 4.36
C ARG A 59 -6.66 -20.02 3.65
N VAL A 60 -6.26 -21.17 3.13
CA VAL A 60 -5.01 -21.33 2.34
C VAL A 60 -5.07 -20.46 1.10
N PHE A 61 -6.17 -20.52 0.36
CA PHE A 61 -6.38 -19.71 -0.85
C PHE A 61 -6.42 -18.21 -0.53
N SER A 62 -7.13 -17.83 0.53
CA SER A 62 -7.23 -16.44 0.96
C SER A 62 -5.87 -15.86 1.36
N ASN A 63 -5.09 -16.58 2.17
CA ASN A 63 -3.77 -16.13 2.62
C ASN A 63 -2.74 -16.12 1.48
N TYR A 64 -2.81 -17.09 0.57
CA TYR A 64 -1.98 -17.08 -0.63
C TYR A 64 -2.33 -15.91 -1.55
N GLY A 65 -3.61 -15.57 -1.68
CA GLY A 65 -4.07 -14.40 -2.41
C GLY A 65 -3.51 -13.08 -1.84
N ILE A 66 -3.47 -12.93 -0.51
CA ILE A 66 -2.83 -11.76 0.14
C ILE A 66 -1.36 -11.69 -0.26
N PHE A 67 -0.61 -12.80 -0.13
CA PHE A 67 0.80 -12.83 -0.50
C PHE A 67 1.03 -12.45 -1.97
N LEU A 68 0.20 -12.97 -2.89
CA LEU A 68 0.29 -12.65 -4.32
C LEU A 68 0.05 -11.16 -4.58
N ASN A 69 -0.91 -10.53 -3.87
CA ASN A 69 -1.15 -9.10 -3.96
C ASN A 69 0.07 -8.28 -3.51
N GLU A 70 0.70 -8.66 -2.41
CA GLU A 70 1.87 -7.98 -1.87
C GLU A 70 3.09 -8.01 -2.81
N ILE A 71 3.23 -9.07 -3.62
CA ILE A 71 4.30 -9.17 -4.63
C ILE A 71 3.88 -8.65 -6.02
N GLY A 72 2.74 -7.96 -6.12
CA GLY A 72 2.26 -7.33 -7.35
C GLY A 72 1.59 -8.29 -8.35
N LYS A 73 1.36 -9.56 -8.00
CA LYS A 73 0.68 -10.55 -8.85
C LYS A 73 -0.84 -10.46 -8.70
N HIS A 74 -1.38 -9.29 -9.08
CA HIS A 74 -2.77 -8.94 -8.81
C HIS A 74 -3.79 -9.87 -9.48
N LYS A 75 -3.56 -10.32 -10.73
CA LYS A 75 -4.47 -11.23 -11.43
C LYS A 75 -4.53 -12.61 -10.74
N GLU A 76 -3.38 -13.14 -10.34
CA GLU A 76 -3.29 -14.40 -9.62
C GLU A 76 -3.94 -14.29 -8.24
N SER A 77 -3.70 -13.17 -7.53
CA SER A 77 -4.34 -12.85 -6.24
C SER A 77 -5.86 -12.89 -6.34
N GLU A 78 -6.43 -12.19 -7.33
CA GLU A 78 -7.88 -12.15 -7.55
C GLU A 78 -8.47 -13.55 -7.76
N LEU A 79 -7.78 -14.39 -8.56
CA LEU A 79 -8.20 -15.77 -8.81
C LEU A 79 -8.25 -16.59 -7.51
N GLU A 80 -7.19 -16.52 -6.70
CA GLU A 80 -7.10 -17.30 -5.45
C GLU A 80 -8.11 -16.80 -4.39
N LEU A 81 -8.34 -15.49 -4.31
CA LEU A 81 -9.35 -14.91 -3.40
C LEU A 81 -10.77 -15.31 -3.83
N LYS A 82 -11.09 -15.28 -5.12
CA LYS A 82 -12.38 -15.78 -5.64
C LYS A 82 -12.57 -17.27 -5.36
N LYS A 83 -11.49 -18.05 -5.43
CA LYS A 83 -11.52 -19.47 -5.08
C LYS A 83 -11.77 -19.69 -3.60
N ALA A 84 -11.18 -18.88 -2.72
CA ALA A 84 -11.50 -18.88 -1.29
C ALA A 84 -12.99 -18.61 -1.05
N ILE A 85 -13.55 -17.62 -1.73
CA ILE A 85 -14.98 -17.27 -1.65
C ILE A 85 -15.87 -18.43 -2.15
N SER A 86 -15.50 -19.08 -3.26
CA SER A 86 -16.27 -20.23 -3.79
C SER A 86 -16.26 -21.43 -2.85
N LEU A 87 -15.16 -21.64 -2.11
CA LEU A 87 -15.04 -22.72 -1.12
C LEU A 87 -15.81 -22.41 0.18
N ASN A 88 -15.83 -21.14 0.58
CA ASN A 88 -16.60 -20.68 1.74
C ASN A 88 -17.20 -19.27 1.50
N PRO A 89 -18.43 -19.20 0.96
CA PRO A 89 -19.10 -17.92 0.67
C PRO A 89 -19.44 -17.09 1.92
N ARG A 90 -19.29 -17.64 3.12
CA ARG A 90 -19.48 -16.92 4.39
C ARG A 90 -18.20 -16.41 5.02
N TYR A 91 -17.06 -16.58 4.35
CA TYR A 91 -15.77 -16.15 4.88
C TYR A 91 -15.53 -14.65 4.61
N ALA A 92 -15.94 -13.80 5.54
CA ALA A 92 -15.85 -12.34 5.44
C ALA A 92 -14.45 -11.82 5.06
N ASN A 93 -13.40 -12.45 5.58
CA ASN A 93 -12.01 -12.04 5.31
C ASN A 93 -11.63 -12.18 3.83
N ALA A 94 -12.18 -13.14 3.08
CA ALA A 94 -11.87 -13.28 1.65
C ALA A 94 -12.44 -12.10 0.84
N TYR A 95 -13.65 -11.65 1.16
CA TYR A 95 -14.24 -10.46 0.55
C TYR A 95 -13.46 -9.20 0.91
N TYR A 96 -13.07 -9.06 2.18
CA TYR A 96 -12.22 -7.96 2.63
C TYR A 96 -10.88 -7.94 1.87
N ASN A 97 -10.20 -9.08 1.73
CA ASN A 97 -8.92 -9.19 1.03
C ASN A 97 -9.06 -8.87 -0.47
N LEU A 98 -10.17 -9.28 -1.08
CA LEU A 98 -10.49 -8.94 -2.47
C LEU A 98 -10.74 -7.42 -2.62
N ALA A 99 -11.40 -6.81 -1.65
CA ALA A 99 -11.57 -5.37 -1.63
C ALA A 99 -10.24 -4.62 -1.47
N VAL A 100 -9.33 -5.08 -0.60
CA VAL A 100 -7.99 -4.51 -0.45
C VAL A 100 -7.20 -4.59 -1.76
N LEU A 101 -7.30 -5.70 -2.49
CA LEU A 101 -6.73 -5.82 -3.83
C LEU A 101 -7.27 -4.75 -4.77
N PHE A 102 -8.59 -4.55 -4.81
CA PHE A 102 -9.22 -3.55 -5.68
C PHE A 102 -8.89 -2.11 -5.27
N ILE A 103 -8.74 -1.83 -3.96
CA ILE A 103 -8.25 -0.53 -3.46
C ILE A 103 -6.85 -0.26 -4.03
N GLY A 104 -5.95 -1.24 -3.96
CA GLY A 104 -4.59 -1.12 -4.50
C GLY A 104 -4.55 -0.89 -6.02
N GLN A 105 -5.59 -1.29 -6.74
CA GLN A 105 -5.75 -1.06 -8.17
C GLN A 105 -6.50 0.24 -8.51
N GLY A 106 -6.96 1.00 -7.51
CA GLY A 106 -7.80 2.19 -7.70
C GLY A 106 -9.24 1.89 -8.12
N ASN A 107 -9.67 0.62 -8.12
CA ASN A 107 -11.03 0.23 -8.49
C ASN A 107 -11.95 0.30 -7.27
N PHE A 108 -12.35 1.52 -6.92
CA PHE A 108 -13.11 1.80 -5.70
C PHE A 108 -14.53 1.26 -5.75
N GLU A 109 -15.17 1.16 -6.91
CA GLU A 109 -16.51 0.62 -7.06
C GLU A 109 -16.58 -0.87 -6.71
N LYS A 110 -15.63 -1.66 -7.24
CA LYS A 110 -15.54 -3.09 -6.89
C LYS A 110 -15.15 -3.28 -5.42
N ALA A 111 -14.24 -2.47 -4.92
CA ALA A 111 -13.82 -2.53 -3.53
C ALA A 111 -14.98 -2.23 -2.56
N GLU A 112 -15.80 -1.21 -2.85
CA GLU A 112 -17.00 -0.88 -2.08
C GLU A 112 -17.99 -2.05 -2.01
N LEU A 113 -18.23 -2.71 -3.14
CA LEU A 113 -19.12 -3.87 -3.22
C LEU A 113 -18.62 -5.01 -2.30
N GLU A 114 -17.35 -5.34 -2.38
CA GLU A 114 -16.79 -6.45 -1.61
C GLU A 114 -16.68 -6.12 -0.10
N LEU A 115 -16.38 -4.85 0.26
CA LEU A 115 -16.43 -4.41 1.66
C LEU A 115 -17.82 -4.49 2.26
N LYS A 116 -18.85 -4.08 1.52
CA LYS A 116 -20.27 -4.21 1.96
C LYS A 116 -20.64 -5.68 2.22
N LYS A 117 -20.16 -6.61 1.37
CA LYS A 117 -20.37 -8.04 1.61
C LYS A 117 -19.63 -8.51 2.86
N ALA A 118 -18.36 -8.11 3.03
CA ALA A 118 -17.57 -8.46 4.22
C ALA A 118 -18.26 -7.98 5.51
N ILE A 119 -18.72 -6.74 5.54
CA ILE A 119 -19.44 -6.14 6.68
C ILE A 119 -20.79 -6.84 6.92
N LYS A 120 -21.53 -7.22 5.86
CA LYS A 120 -22.77 -7.98 5.99
C LYS A 120 -22.56 -9.34 6.65
N LEU A 121 -21.42 -9.99 6.34
CA LEU A 121 -21.06 -11.29 6.92
C LEU A 121 -20.47 -11.19 8.31
N LYS A 122 -19.78 -10.08 8.60
CA LYS A 122 -19.12 -9.79 9.87
C LYS A 122 -19.33 -8.31 10.21
N SER A 123 -20.37 -7.99 10.97
CA SER A 123 -20.74 -6.61 11.33
C SER A 123 -19.72 -5.93 12.25
N ASP A 124 -18.99 -6.70 13.05
CA ASP A 124 -17.93 -6.27 13.96
C ASP A 124 -16.53 -6.26 13.29
N PHE A 125 -16.47 -5.88 11.99
CA PHE A 125 -15.22 -5.86 11.23
C PHE A 125 -14.70 -4.41 11.10
N ALA A 126 -14.10 -3.89 12.18
CA ALA A 126 -13.65 -2.49 12.28
C ALA A 126 -12.84 -2.02 11.07
N ILE A 127 -11.83 -2.80 10.63
CA ILE A 127 -11.00 -2.43 9.50
C ILE A 127 -11.78 -2.40 8.16
N ALA A 128 -12.81 -3.21 8.00
CA ALA A 128 -13.66 -3.18 6.80
C ALA A 128 -14.54 -1.92 6.78
N HIS A 129 -15.09 -1.52 7.93
CA HIS A 129 -15.80 -0.24 8.07
C HIS A 129 -14.88 0.94 7.76
N TYR A 130 -13.66 0.95 8.30
CA TYR A 130 -12.67 2.00 8.04
C TYR A 130 -12.30 2.09 6.55
N ASN A 131 -12.01 0.96 5.90
CA ASN A 131 -11.66 0.94 4.48
C ASN A 131 -12.83 1.39 3.59
N LEU A 132 -14.07 1.07 3.97
CA LEU A 132 -15.24 1.59 3.27
C LEU A 132 -15.34 3.12 3.46
N GLY A 133 -15.13 3.62 4.67
CA GLY A 133 -15.05 5.06 4.93
C GLY A 133 -13.95 5.75 4.11
N PHE A 134 -12.77 5.12 3.98
CA PHE A 134 -11.67 5.62 3.15
C PHE A 134 -12.07 5.74 1.68
N ILE A 135 -12.70 4.73 1.10
CA ILE A 135 -13.17 4.76 -0.30
C ILE A 135 -14.19 5.88 -0.50
N LEU A 136 -15.19 5.95 0.37
CA LEU A 136 -16.25 6.94 0.30
C LEU A 136 -15.72 8.37 0.40
N LYS A 137 -14.69 8.59 1.25
CA LYS A 137 -14.00 9.87 1.34
C LYS A 137 -13.33 10.24 0.01
N ASN A 138 -12.62 9.30 -0.64
CA ASN A 138 -11.98 9.53 -1.93
C ASN A 138 -13.00 9.78 -3.07
N GLN A 139 -14.21 9.27 -2.93
CA GLN A 139 -15.34 9.56 -3.85
C GLN A 139 -16.09 10.86 -3.53
N GLY A 140 -15.67 11.63 -2.52
CA GLY A 140 -16.33 12.86 -2.08
C GLY A 140 -17.62 12.63 -1.25
N ARG A 141 -17.99 11.39 -0.95
CA ARG A 141 -19.18 11.02 -0.15
C ARG A 141 -18.89 11.16 1.35
N LEU A 142 -18.59 12.40 1.78
CA LEU A 142 -18.01 12.68 3.10
C LEU A 142 -18.90 12.27 4.27
N LYS A 143 -20.23 12.48 4.20
CA LYS A 143 -21.16 12.10 5.28
C LYS A 143 -21.19 10.58 5.51
N GLU A 144 -21.20 9.82 4.43
CA GLU A 144 -21.18 8.36 4.51
C GLU A 144 -19.82 7.87 5.01
N ALA A 145 -18.72 8.48 4.52
CA ALA A 145 -17.37 8.20 4.96
C ALA A 145 -17.20 8.37 6.48
N GLU A 146 -17.74 9.46 7.01
CA GLU A 146 -17.77 9.74 8.44
C GLU A 146 -18.52 8.65 9.20
N SER A 147 -19.74 8.33 8.77
CA SER A 147 -20.58 7.32 9.40
C SER A 147 -19.88 5.95 9.49
N TYR A 148 -19.28 5.50 8.40
CA TYR A 148 -18.56 4.22 8.40
C TYR A 148 -17.27 4.28 9.22
N THR A 149 -16.53 5.39 9.21
CA THR A 149 -15.34 5.55 10.05
C THR A 149 -15.68 5.60 11.54
N GLN A 150 -16.82 6.19 11.91
CA GLN A 150 -17.32 6.16 13.29
C GLN A 150 -17.72 4.73 13.71
N LYS A 151 -18.38 3.97 12.83
CA LYS A 151 -18.66 2.55 13.09
C LYS A 151 -17.41 1.73 13.34
N ALA A 152 -16.31 2.04 12.64
CA ALA A 152 -15.03 1.39 12.94
C ALA A 152 -14.58 1.64 14.39
N LEU A 153 -14.78 2.86 14.93
CA LEU A 153 -14.46 3.19 16.33
C LEU A 153 -15.46 2.63 17.34
N GLU A 154 -16.71 2.44 16.94
CA GLU A 154 -17.71 1.75 17.78
C GLU A 154 -17.33 0.28 17.99
N VAL A 155 -16.81 -0.36 16.94
CA VAL A 155 -16.32 -1.75 16.97
C VAL A 155 -14.97 -1.86 17.67
N ASP A 156 -14.03 -1.00 17.32
CA ASP A 156 -12.70 -0.94 17.92
C ASP A 156 -12.32 0.48 18.35
N PRO A 157 -12.58 0.84 19.62
CA PRO A 157 -12.23 2.14 20.15
C PRO A 157 -10.70 2.41 20.24
N GLN A 158 -9.86 1.43 19.93
CA GLN A 158 -8.41 1.57 19.92
C GLN A 158 -7.85 1.77 18.49
N PHE A 159 -8.68 1.80 17.47
CA PHE A 159 -8.26 1.88 16.08
C PHE A 159 -7.84 3.31 15.67
N THR A 160 -6.54 3.60 15.80
CA THR A 160 -5.99 4.96 15.69
C THR A 160 -6.06 5.58 14.30
N ASP A 161 -6.03 4.77 13.23
CA ASP A 161 -6.19 5.26 11.85
C ASP A 161 -7.58 5.90 11.62
N ALA A 162 -8.61 5.41 12.30
CA ALA A 162 -9.94 5.97 12.21
C ALA A 162 -10.04 7.35 12.89
N TYR A 163 -9.37 7.56 14.03
CA TYR A 163 -9.29 8.89 14.66
C TYR A 163 -8.62 9.91 13.73
N LEU A 164 -7.49 9.53 13.11
CA LEU A 164 -6.80 10.40 12.18
C LEU A 164 -7.68 10.71 10.96
N SER A 165 -8.36 9.71 10.41
CA SER A 165 -9.26 9.91 9.28
C SER A 165 -10.41 10.86 9.62
N LEU A 166 -11.10 10.68 10.75
CA LEU A 166 -12.17 11.55 11.20
C LEU A 166 -11.70 12.98 11.47
N SER A 167 -10.50 13.14 12.07
CA SER A 167 -9.94 14.46 12.34
C SER A 167 -9.67 15.28 11.09
N THR A 168 -9.53 14.64 9.92
CA THR A 168 -9.34 15.32 8.62
C THR A 168 -10.65 15.59 7.87
N MET A 169 -11.77 15.02 8.31
CA MET A 169 -13.08 15.30 7.75
C MET A 169 -13.66 16.57 8.39
N GLN A 170 -14.27 17.43 7.58
CA GLN A 170 -14.91 18.66 8.09
C GLN A 170 -16.27 18.30 8.69
N THR A 171 -16.28 17.91 9.94
CA THR A 171 -17.52 17.68 10.70
C THR A 171 -17.66 18.76 11.76
N ASN A 172 -18.77 19.47 11.72
CA ASN A 172 -19.03 20.58 12.66
C ASN A 172 -19.47 20.07 14.05
N ASP A 173 -19.65 18.76 14.21
CA ASP A 173 -20.12 18.19 15.46
C ASP A 173 -18.95 17.74 16.35
N THR A 174 -18.58 18.63 17.29
CA THR A 174 -17.57 18.35 18.31
C THR A 174 -18.10 17.56 19.51
N SER A 175 -19.43 17.28 19.55
CA SER A 175 -20.09 16.60 20.67
C SER A 175 -19.91 15.06 20.63
N GLN A 176 -19.26 14.54 19.59
CA GLN A 176 -19.17 13.11 19.33
C GLN A 176 -18.32 12.35 20.36
N LYS A 177 -18.78 11.17 20.74
CA LYS A 177 -18.13 10.30 21.76
C LYS A 177 -16.65 10.02 21.46
N TRP A 178 -16.27 9.93 20.17
CA TRP A 178 -14.91 9.65 19.76
C TRP A 178 -13.93 10.79 20.11
N HIS A 179 -14.36 12.07 20.15
CA HIS A 179 -13.53 13.19 20.60
C HIS A 179 -13.05 12.98 22.04
N LYS A 180 -13.99 12.66 22.97
CA LYS A 180 -13.62 12.40 24.37
C LYS A 180 -12.59 11.26 24.48
N LYS A 181 -12.76 10.21 23.68
CA LYS A 181 -11.82 9.08 23.68
C LYS A 181 -10.46 9.48 23.09
N LEU A 182 -10.42 10.27 22.02
CA LEU A 182 -9.17 10.76 21.40
C LEU A 182 -8.28 11.48 22.42
N PHE A 183 -8.88 12.28 23.32
CA PHE A 183 -8.15 13.04 24.32
C PHE A 183 -7.94 12.29 25.64
N SER A 184 -8.39 11.04 25.76
CA SER A 184 -8.17 10.25 26.97
C SER A 184 -6.73 9.72 27.04
N GLU A 185 -6.17 9.71 28.27
CA GLU A 185 -4.88 9.06 28.53
C GLU A 185 -4.90 7.54 28.27
N SER A 186 -6.07 6.93 28.44
CA SER A 186 -6.24 5.49 28.18
C SER A 186 -6.00 5.10 26.72
N LEU A 187 -6.13 6.05 25.76
CA LEU A 187 -5.87 5.80 24.36
C LEU A 187 -4.36 5.72 24.06
N LEU A 188 -3.52 6.37 24.86
CA LEU A 188 -2.06 6.37 24.65
C LEU A 188 -1.38 5.09 25.19
N LYS A 189 -2.06 4.35 26.09
CA LYS A 189 -1.46 3.18 26.73
C LYS A 189 -1.23 2.06 25.72
N ASN A 190 -0.05 1.43 25.80
CA ASN A 190 0.37 0.28 24.98
C ASN A 190 0.34 0.53 23.46
N LYS A 191 0.51 1.80 23.03
CA LYS A 191 0.54 2.18 21.63
C LYS A 191 1.96 2.10 21.08
N ASN A 192 2.08 1.56 19.86
CA ASN A 192 3.33 1.64 19.11
C ASN A 192 3.53 3.06 18.54
N ASN A 193 4.73 3.35 18.06
CA ASN A 193 5.07 4.67 17.55
C ASN A 193 4.17 5.16 16.41
N ARG A 194 3.75 4.28 15.50
CA ARG A 194 2.83 4.63 14.39
C ARG A 194 1.45 5.03 14.92
N GLU A 195 0.93 4.28 15.88
CA GLU A 195 -0.34 4.59 16.52
C GLU A 195 -0.30 5.92 17.28
N LEU A 196 0.80 6.20 18.01
CA LEU A 196 1.01 7.49 18.67
C LEU A 196 1.05 8.65 17.69
N VAL A 197 1.74 8.50 16.56
CA VAL A 197 1.76 9.50 15.48
C VAL A 197 0.35 9.80 14.99
N ASN A 198 -0.48 8.79 14.76
CA ASN A 198 -1.87 8.98 14.33
C ASN A 198 -2.69 9.75 15.38
N ILE A 199 -2.54 9.41 16.67
CA ILE A 199 -3.26 10.08 17.76
C ILE A 199 -2.85 11.56 17.85
N PHE A 200 -1.55 11.87 17.86
CA PHE A 200 -1.08 13.24 17.99
C PHE A 200 -1.42 14.09 16.76
N PHE A 201 -1.36 13.56 15.54
CA PHE A 201 -1.87 14.26 14.37
C PHE A 201 -3.38 14.50 14.45
N ALA A 202 -4.16 13.52 14.90
CA ALA A 202 -5.59 13.70 15.08
C ALA A 202 -5.92 14.79 16.11
N ARG A 203 -5.23 14.80 17.27
CA ARG A 203 -5.36 15.85 18.30
C ARG A 203 -4.99 17.22 17.74
N SER A 204 -3.86 17.32 17.01
CA SER A 204 -3.43 18.56 16.36
C SER A 204 -4.49 19.10 15.40
N ASN A 205 -5.07 18.26 14.54
CA ASN A 205 -6.12 18.66 13.60
C ASN A 205 -7.35 19.23 14.33
N ILE A 206 -7.77 18.61 15.43
CA ILE A 206 -8.91 19.07 16.21
C ILE A 206 -8.60 20.40 16.92
N PHE A 207 -7.43 20.52 17.54
CA PHE A 207 -7.01 21.78 18.18
C PHE A 207 -6.92 22.92 17.17
N HIS A 208 -6.30 22.68 16.02
CA HIS A 208 -6.21 23.68 14.94
C HIS A 208 -7.60 24.17 14.50
N ARG A 209 -8.56 23.26 14.30
CA ARG A 209 -9.92 23.60 13.91
C ARG A 209 -10.64 24.45 14.97
N ASN A 210 -10.34 24.21 16.23
CA ASN A 210 -10.92 24.93 17.36
C ASN A 210 -10.20 26.26 17.68
N GLY A 211 -9.24 26.71 16.85
CA GLY A 211 -8.46 27.93 17.05
C GLY A 211 -7.40 27.82 18.15
N LYS A 212 -7.15 26.63 18.67
CA LYS A 212 -6.15 26.35 19.71
C LYS A 212 -4.82 26.03 19.06
N TYR A 213 -4.15 27.07 18.55
CA TYR A 213 -2.97 26.90 17.69
C TYR A 213 -1.73 26.44 18.44
N ASP A 214 -1.56 26.84 19.70
CA ASP A 214 -0.41 26.43 20.51
C ASP A 214 -0.49 24.93 20.84
N GLU A 215 -1.63 24.46 21.31
CA GLU A 215 -1.86 23.02 21.58
C GLU A 215 -1.78 22.18 20.30
N SER A 216 -2.23 22.75 19.17
CA SER A 216 -2.07 22.12 17.86
C SER A 216 -0.58 21.95 17.52
N ALA A 217 0.23 23.02 17.68
CA ALA A 217 1.65 22.98 17.39
C ALA A 217 2.40 21.98 18.27
N GLU A 218 2.12 21.93 19.57
CA GLU A 218 2.72 20.96 20.49
C GLU A 218 2.46 19.51 20.08
N ASN A 219 1.21 19.20 19.74
CA ASN A 219 0.85 17.86 19.27
C ASN A 219 1.51 17.53 17.92
N LEU A 220 1.60 18.51 17.02
CA LEU A 220 2.27 18.33 15.72
C LEU A 220 3.76 18.08 15.88
N ILE A 221 4.44 18.83 16.75
CA ILE A 221 5.86 18.65 17.10
C ILE A 221 6.07 17.24 17.67
N THR A 222 5.21 16.83 18.60
CA THR A 222 5.29 15.50 19.21
C THR A 222 5.14 14.39 18.16
N ALA A 223 4.13 14.48 17.28
CA ALA A 223 3.92 13.52 16.19
C ALA A 223 5.14 13.44 15.26
N ASN A 224 5.68 14.59 14.85
CA ASN A 224 6.83 14.66 13.96
C ASN A 224 8.10 14.12 14.62
N ASN A 225 8.34 14.39 15.90
CA ASN A 225 9.49 13.84 16.64
C ASN A 225 9.43 12.31 16.72
N ILE A 226 8.25 11.75 16.99
CA ILE A 226 8.07 10.29 16.97
C ILE A 226 8.32 9.75 15.56
N LYS A 227 7.77 10.40 14.53
CA LYS A 227 7.93 10.00 13.13
C LYS A 227 9.40 10.02 12.68
N LEU A 228 10.17 11.02 13.11
CA LEU A 228 11.61 11.12 12.84
C LEU A 228 12.42 9.99 13.49
N ARG A 229 11.97 9.48 14.65
CA ARG A 229 12.59 8.30 15.30
C ARG A 229 12.33 7.01 14.53
N ILE A 230 11.15 6.88 13.91
CA ILE A 230 10.79 5.70 13.08
C ILE A 230 11.53 5.75 11.74
N HIS A 231 11.55 6.91 11.11
CA HIS A 231 12.18 7.15 9.82
C HIS A 231 13.26 8.21 9.99
N LYS A 232 14.50 7.76 10.16
CA LYS A 232 15.64 8.69 10.17
C LYS A 232 15.63 9.51 8.88
N SER A 233 15.74 10.82 9.02
CA SER A 233 15.85 11.70 7.86
C SER A 233 17.11 11.35 7.06
N GLU A 234 16.94 11.05 5.77
CA GLU A 234 18.06 10.92 4.82
C GLU A 234 18.51 12.28 4.26
N ALA A 235 18.18 13.38 4.93
CA ALA A 235 18.49 14.73 4.46
C ALA A 235 19.97 14.91 4.15
N ASN A 236 20.86 14.42 4.99
CA ASN A 236 22.30 14.47 4.75
C ASN A 236 22.70 13.70 3.49
N LEU A 237 22.13 12.52 3.27
CA LEU A 237 22.37 11.74 2.05
C LEU A 237 21.87 12.47 0.80
N LEU A 238 20.72 13.14 0.88
CA LEU A 238 20.17 13.96 -0.21
C LEU A 238 21.06 15.18 -0.47
N ILE A 239 21.50 15.87 0.58
CA ILE A 239 22.43 17.02 0.49
C ILE A 239 23.73 16.57 -0.18
N ASP A 240 24.31 15.45 0.21
CA ASP A 240 25.55 14.92 -0.38
C ASP A 240 25.36 14.51 -1.84
N LYS A 241 24.23 13.88 -2.17
CA LYS A 241 23.87 13.59 -3.57
C LYS A 241 23.75 14.86 -4.40
N THR A 242 23.07 15.88 -3.86
CA THR A 242 22.90 17.17 -4.57
C THR A 242 24.23 17.89 -4.76
N LYS A 243 25.12 17.89 -3.75
CA LYS A 243 26.48 18.44 -3.88
C LYS A 243 27.26 17.72 -4.97
N LYS A 244 27.24 16.39 -5.00
CA LYS A 244 27.90 15.59 -6.06
C LYS A 244 27.33 15.89 -7.45
N LEU A 245 26.01 16.04 -7.58
CA LEU A 245 25.38 16.43 -8.83
C LEU A 245 25.79 17.84 -9.27
N LYS A 246 25.86 18.79 -8.33
CA LYS A 246 26.33 20.15 -8.61
C LYS A 246 27.77 20.14 -9.14
N ILE A 247 28.69 19.49 -8.45
CA ILE A 247 30.09 19.37 -8.90
C ILE A 247 30.17 18.71 -10.28
N SER A 248 29.40 17.65 -10.53
CA SER A 248 29.38 17.00 -11.84
C SER A 248 28.80 17.88 -12.94
N SER A 249 27.84 18.78 -12.62
CA SER A 249 27.28 19.72 -13.60
C SER A 249 28.19 20.90 -13.90
N GLU A 250 29.01 21.34 -12.94
CA GLU A 250 30.01 22.40 -13.13
C GLU A 250 31.14 21.97 -14.07
N ASN A 251 31.43 20.66 -14.10
CA ASN A 251 32.44 20.06 -14.98
C ASN A 251 31.88 19.65 -16.36
N TYR A 252 30.61 19.96 -16.64
CA TYR A 252 30.00 19.63 -17.91
C TYR A 252 30.22 20.82 -18.89
N GLU A 253 31.11 20.66 -19.87
CA GLU A 253 31.22 21.62 -20.97
C GLU A 253 29.90 21.63 -21.72
N ARG A 254 29.30 22.83 -21.84
CA ARG A 254 28.11 23.04 -22.67
C ARG A 254 28.55 22.81 -24.14
N ASN A 255 28.28 21.64 -24.68
CA ASN A 255 28.26 21.47 -26.12
C ASN A 255 27.11 22.31 -26.66
N ASN A 256 27.41 23.48 -27.22
CA ASN A 256 26.48 24.35 -27.91
C ASN A 256 26.08 23.76 -29.28
N GLN A 257 25.66 22.51 -29.33
CA GLN A 257 25.00 21.98 -30.52
C GLN A 257 23.56 22.51 -30.51
N GLU A 258 23.27 23.42 -31.47
CA GLU A 258 21.92 23.84 -31.75
C GLU A 258 21.09 22.63 -32.21
N PHE A 259 20.21 22.14 -31.32
CA PHE A 259 19.21 21.11 -31.65
C PHE A 259 18.08 21.76 -32.45
N LYS A 260 18.21 21.81 -33.79
CA LYS A 260 17.28 22.54 -34.68
C LYS A 260 15.89 21.91 -34.84
N ASN A 261 15.65 20.68 -34.36
CA ASN A 261 14.45 19.91 -34.74
C ASN A 261 13.61 19.33 -33.57
N TYR A 262 13.88 19.68 -32.33
CA TYR A 262 13.08 19.18 -31.20
C TYR A 262 12.31 20.32 -30.52
N PRO A 263 11.08 20.09 -30.07
CA PRO A 263 10.34 21.06 -29.27
C PRO A 263 11.12 21.39 -27.98
N MET A 264 11.00 22.63 -27.53
CA MET A 264 11.65 23.08 -26.32
C MET A 264 10.95 22.45 -25.10
N SER A 265 11.71 21.77 -24.23
CA SER A 265 11.20 21.24 -22.98
C SER A 265 11.36 22.25 -21.86
N ILE A 266 10.26 22.52 -21.15
CA ILE A 266 10.24 23.35 -19.94
C ILE A 266 10.17 22.42 -18.72
N PHE A 267 11.19 22.46 -17.86
CA PHE A 267 11.22 21.71 -16.62
C PHE A 267 10.92 22.64 -15.46
N ILE A 268 9.82 22.36 -14.74
CA ILE A 268 9.47 23.05 -13.52
C ILE A 268 10.06 22.26 -12.35
N VAL A 269 11.07 22.83 -11.70
CA VAL A 269 11.74 22.20 -10.56
C VAL A 269 11.54 23.02 -9.30
N GLY A 270 11.24 22.33 -8.20
CA GLY A 270 11.04 22.96 -6.91
C GLY A 270 10.88 21.93 -5.80
N LEU A 271 10.82 22.43 -4.58
CA LEU A 271 10.45 21.58 -3.43
C LEU A 271 8.97 21.20 -3.52
N PRO A 272 8.56 20.02 -2.98
CA PRO A 272 7.15 19.69 -2.87
C PRO A 272 6.36 20.83 -2.22
N ARG A 273 5.22 21.19 -2.83
CA ARG A 273 4.35 22.32 -2.41
C ARG A 273 4.94 23.74 -2.54
N CYS A 274 5.95 23.95 -3.37
CA CYS A 274 6.46 25.29 -3.69
C CYS A 274 5.61 26.07 -4.71
N GLY A 275 4.46 25.53 -5.13
CA GLY A 275 3.61 26.14 -6.16
C GLY A 275 3.95 25.72 -7.59
N SER A 276 4.75 24.69 -7.80
CA SER A 276 5.09 24.16 -9.13
C SER A 276 3.86 23.83 -9.96
N THR A 277 2.83 23.21 -9.37
CA THR A 277 1.55 22.91 -10.05
C THR A 277 0.81 24.17 -10.50
N LEU A 278 0.86 25.27 -9.72
CA LEU A 278 0.27 26.53 -10.12
C LEU A 278 1.01 27.13 -11.32
N ILE A 279 2.34 27.12 -11.31
CA ILE A 279 3.17 27.58 -12.42
C ILE A 279 2.91 26.74 -13.67
N GLU A 280 2.85 25.43 -13.54
CA GLU A 280 2.50 24.48 -14.61
C GLU A 280 1.14 24.82 -15.22
N SER A 281 0.10 25.01 -14.38
CA SER A 281 -1.24 25.39 -14.82
C SER A 281 -1.27 26.73 -15.57
N ILE A 282 -0.50 27.73 -15.12
CA ILE A 282 -0.42 29.05 -15.80
C ILE A 282 0.26 28.90 -17.15
N ILE A 283 1.37 28.16 -17.23
CA ILE A 283 2.11 27.96 -18.50
C ILE A 283 1.25 27.17 -19.50
N SER A 284 0.49 26.19 -19.03
CA SER A 284 -0.40 25.33 -19.83
C SER A 284 -1.61 26.05 -20.41
N LEU A 285 -1.91 27.29 -19.98
CA LEU A 285 -2.91 28.15 -20.64
C LEU A 285 -2.47 28.57 -22.05
N ASN A 286 -1.19 28.50 -22.38
CA ASN A 286 -0.70 28.75 -23.72
C ASN A 286 -0.95 27.52 -24.60
N SER A 287 -1.72 27.67 -25.68
CA SER A 287 -2.08 26.59 -26.62
C SER A 287 -0.89 25.90 -27.30
N LYS A 288 0.30 26.55 -27.28
CA LYS A 288 1.54 25.97 -27.79
C LYS A 288 2.32 25.16 -26.75
N VAL A 289 1.86 25.14 -25.50
CA VAL A 289 2.48 24.41 -24.41
C VAL A 289 1.62 23.19 -24.08
N ARG A 290 2.26 22.05 -24.03
CA ARG A 290 1.64 20.79 -23.62
C ARG A 290 2.07 20.44 -22.22
N ASP A 291 1.09 20.24 -21.35
CA ASP A 291 1.30 19.73 -20.00
C ASP A 291 1.48 18.19 -20.05
N LEU A 292 2.55 17.70 -19.47
CA LEU A 292 2.87 16.28 -19.38
C LEU A 292 2.69 15.75 -17.95
N GLY A 293 2.32 16.61 -17.00
CA GLY A 293 2.21 16.28 -15.59
C GLY A 293 3.54 15.82 -14.97
N GLU A 294 3.46 15.15 -13.84
CA GLU A 294 4.62 14.58 -13.15
C GLU A 294 5.11 13.29 -13.84
N VAL A 295 6.00 13.43 -14.82
CA VAL A 295 6.53 12.30 -15.59
C VAL A 295 7.98 11.95 -15.24
N ASN A 296 8.23 10.70 -14.92
CA ASN A 296 9.57 10.18 -14.64
C ASN A 296 10.36 9.79 -15.92
N ILE A 297 10.04 10.44 -17.06
CA ILE A 297 10.61 10.06 -18.35
C ILE A 297 12.10 10.41 -18.41
N LEU A 298 12.49 11.59 -17.90
CA LEU A 298 13.89 12.00 -17.88
C LEU A 298 14.76 11.05 -17.06
N GLU A 299 14.31 10.66 -15.87
CA GLU A 299 15.05 9.72 -15.03
C GLU A 299 15.18 8.34 -15.69
N LYS A 300 14.09 7.84 -16.28
CA LYS A 300 14.09 6.56 -17.01
C LYS A 300 15.03 6.62 -18.21
N SER A 301 15.02 7.72 -18.96
CA SER A 301 15.90 7.92 -20.11
C SER A 301 17.37 8.01 -19.71
N TYR A 302 17.66 8.69 -18.60
CA TYR A 302 19.02 8.78 -18.09
C TYR A 302 19.56 7.45 -17.58
N ARG A 303 18.73 6.62 -16.95
CA ARG A 303 19.12 5.24 -16.56
C ARG A 303 19.47 4.39 -17.76
N GLU A 304 18.66 4.45 -18.81
CA GLU A 304 18.90 3.71 -20.06
C GLU A 304 20.16 4.21 -20.79
N TYR A 305 20.34 5.53 -20.86
CA TYR A 305 21.56 6.14 -21.38
C TYR A 305 22.83 5.64 -20.67
N LYS A 306 22.79 5.55 -19.34
CA LYS A 306 23.90 4.99 -18.57
C LYS A 306 24.15 3.52 -18.86
N GLN A 307 23.10 2.72 -19.02
CA GLN A 307 23.19 1.29 -19.32
C GLN A 307 23.68 1.03 -20.76
N SER A 308 23.43 1.94 -21.68
CA SER A 308 23.89 1.85 -23.07
C SER A 308 25.37 2.21 -23.25
N GLU A 309 26.13 2.39 -22.16
CA GLU A 309 27.54 2.82 -22.20
C GLU A 309 27.74 4.13 -23.01
N LYS A 310 26.73 5.00 -23.01
CA LYS A 310 26.69 6.28 -23.75
C LYS A 310 26.71 6.13 -25.28
N LYS A 311 26.36 4.97 -25.81
CA LYS A 311 26.29 4.74 -27.27
C LYS A 311 25.08 5.35 -27.96
N ILE A 312 24.03 5.68 -27.18
CA ILE A 312 22.77 6.27 -27.68
C ILE A 312 22.64 7.67 -27.10
N ASN A 313 22.09 8.61 -27.87
CA ASN A 313 21.89 9.98 -27.38
C ASN A 313 20.75 10.04 -26.35
N LEU A 314 20.98 10.70 -25.21
CA LEU A 314 19.98 10.84 -24.15
C LEU A 314 18.70 11.53 -24.65
N SER A 315 18.82 12.53 -25.52
CA SER A 315 17.65 13.22 -26.09
C SER A 315 16.81 12.31 -26.97
N GLU A 316 17.39 11.41 -27.74
CA GLU A 316 16.67 10.44 -28.56
C GLU A 316 15.88 9.45 -27.68
N ILE A 317 16.50 8.94 -26.60
CA ILE A 317 15.82 8.07 -25.64
C ILE A 317 14.65 8.80 -25.00
N TYR A 318 14.84 10.07 -24.61
CA TYR A 318 13.83 10.88 -23.95
C TYR A 318 12.62 11.12 -24.87
N TRP A 319 12.84 11.60 -26.11
CA TRP A 319 11.77 11.88 -27.05
C TRP A 319 11.03 10.63 -27.49
N LYS A 320 11.72 9.53 -27.73
CA LYS A 320 11.09 8.23 -28.03
C LYS A 320 10.17 7.75 -26.92
N LYS A 321 10.53 7.97 -25.64
CA LYS A 321 9.68 7.61 -24.51
C LYS A 321 8.46 8.53 -24.38
N LEU A 322 8.59 9.78 -24.75
CA LEU A 322 7.47 10.73 -24.80
C LEU A 322 6.43 10.31 -25.84
N GLU A 323 6.84 9.96 -27.05
CA GLU A 323 5.95 9.48 -28.13
C GLU A 323 5.18 8.21 -27.74
N ILE A 324 5.82 7.28 -27.00
CA ILE A 324 5.15 6.06 -26.55
C ILE A 324 4.09 6.35 -25.47
N THR A 325 4.29 7.40 -24.66
CA THR A 325 3.30 7.80 -23.65
C THR A 325 2.07 8.44 -24.29
N ASP A 326 2.23 9.13 -25.41
CA ASP A 326 1.13 9.75 -26.15
C ASP A 326 0.14 8.76 -26.75
N ASN A 327 0.64 7.65 -27.28
CA ASN A 327 -0.20 6.61 -27.88
C ASN A 327 -1.00 5.78 -26.86
N LYS A 328 -0.71 5.94 -25.54
CA LYS A 328 -1.44 5.26 -24.44
C LYS A 328 -2.54 6.09 -23.81
N THR A 329 -2.55 7.40 -24.04
CA THR A 329 -3.57 8.31 -23.50
C THR A 329 -4.71 8.59 -24.47
N THR A 330 -4.64 8.07 -25.69
CA THR A 330 -5.66 8.26 -26.76
C THR A 330 -6.48 6.98 -27.04
N THR A 331 -6.40 5.95 -26.23
CA THR A 331 -7.28 4.78 -26.21
C THR A 331 -7.93 4.64 -24.85
#